data_9c4fbb1df4b6cf545f5948ee490212f4
#
_entry.id   9c4fbb1df4b6cf545f5948ee490212f4
#
_cell.length_a   1.000
_cell.length_b   1.000
_cell.length_c   1.000
_cell.angle_alpha   90.00
_cell.angle_beta   90.00
_cell.angle_gamma   90.00
#
_symmetry.space_group_name_H-M   'P 1'
#
loop_
_entity.id
_entity.type
_entity.pdbx_description
1 polymer ?
#
loop_
_entity_poly.entity_id
_entity_poly.type
_entity_poly.pdbx_seq_one_letter_code
_entity_poly.pdbx_strand_id
1 'polypeptide(L)'
;MASAVAVVGTLLGSGITYFFQSRATDRNERFARAERLRQERIDAYCAYAGALLDYRRVLVHRWFVVHEGDRCAEDTPALREEVYKNRYAAQEAMFRAQMVTEDAEILDRSERVMAAVTELHWAPDLEALTTLRTSTRQGIRDYIAATSRQVR
;
A
#
# COMPACT_ATOMS: atom_id res chain seq x y z
N MET A 1 39.30 -28.64 -48.06
CA MET A 1 38.28 -27.56 -48.19
C MET A 1 37.02 -27.83 -47.36
N ALA A 2 36.60 -29.07 -47.13
CA ALA A 2 35.41 -29.41 -46.32
C ALA A 2 35.51 -28.99 -44.82
N SER A 3 36.71 -29.02 -44.20
CA SER A 3 36.90 -28.65 -42.80
C SER A 3 36.62 -27.17 -42.46
N ALA A 4 36.92 -26.24 -43.36
CA ALA A 4 36.73 -24.81 -43.11
C ALA A 4 35.24 -24.41 -43.12
N VAL A 5 34.45 -25.02 -43.97
CA VAL A 5 33.00 -24.80 -44.07
C VAL A 5 32.28 -25.28 -42.81
N ALA A 6 32.69 -26.42 -42.26
CA ALA A 6 32.10 -26.94 -41.01
C ALA A 6 32.38 -26.05 -39.82
N VAL A 7 33.59 -25.47 -39.67
CA VAL A 7 33.94 -24.55 -38.57
C VAL A 7 33.17 -23.23 -38.66
N VAL A 8 33.02 -22.66 -39.85
CA VAL A 8 32.26 -21.43 -40.08
C VAL A 8 30.76 -21.65 -39.75
N GLY A 9 30.20 -22.81 -40.16
CA GLY A 9 28.80 -23.14 -39.83
C GLY A 9 28.54 -23.29 -38.34
N THR A 10 29.48 -23.87 -37.60
CA THR A 10 29.35 -24.02 -36.13
C THR A 10 29.46 -22.69 -35.41
N LEU A 11 30.37 -21.79 -35.83
CA LEU A 11 30.53 -20.45 -35.25
C LEU A 11 29.31 -19.56 -35.52
N LEU A 12 28.77 -19.61 -36.74
CA LEU A 12 27.53 -18.86 -37.06
C LEU A 12 26.33 -19.40 -36.29
N GLY A 13 26.18 -20.71 -36.18
CA GLY A 13 25.11 -21.36 -35.40
C GLY A 13 25.20 -20.97 -33.91
N SER A 14 26.41 -21.01 -33.33
CA SER A 14 26.63 -20.62 -31.93
C SER A 14 26.36 -19.14 -31.69
N GLY A 15 26.77 -18.25 -32.59
CA GLY A 15 26.53 -16.80 -32.50
C GLY A 15 25.04 -16.44 -32.57
N ILE A 16 24.31 -17.09 -33.48
CA ILE A 16 22.85 -16.89 -33.60
C ILE A 16 22.14 -17.39 -32.35
N THR A 17 22.50 -18.58 -31.86
CA THR A 17 21.91 -19.16 -30.64
C THR A 17 22.17 -18.25 -29.43
N TYR A 18 23.41 -17.78 -29.25
CA TYR A 18 23.77 -16.83 -28.18
C TYR A 18 22.95 -15.54 -28.25
N PHE A 19 22.79 -14.98 -29.44
CA PHE A 19 22.00 -13.75 -29.64
C PHE A 19 20.53 -13.92 -29.29
N PHE A 20 19.91 -15.05 -29.66
CA PHE A 20 18.53 -15.33 -29.29
C PHE A 20 18.38 -15.63 -27.80
N GLN A 21 19.33 -16.34 -27.19
CA GLN A 21 19.34 -16.62 -25.76
C GLN A 21 19.51 -15.31 -24.95
N SER A 22 20.42 -14.43 -25.32
CA SER A 22 20.63 -13.15 -24.68
C SER A 22 19.35 -12.29 -24.70
N ARG A 23 18.69 -12.18 -25.86
CA ARG A 23 17.43 -11.46 -25.97
C ARG A 23 16.29 -12.08 -25.16
N ALA A 24 16.21 -13.40 -25.07
CA ALA A 24 15.23 -14.10 -24.24
C ALA A 24 15.50 -13.85 -22.76
N THR A 25 16.76 -13.88 -22.34
CA THR A 25 17.17 -13.56 -20.95
C THR A 25 16.82 -12.14 -20.57
N ASP A 26 17.18 -11.15 -21.40
CA ASP A 26 16.86 -9.73 -21.17
C ASP A 26 15.35 -9.49 -21.05
N ARG A 27 14.57 -10.17 -21.89
CA ARG A 27 13.10 -10.08 -21.83
C ARG A 27 12.57 -10.67 -20.53
N ASN A 28 13.04 -11.84 -20.13
CA ASN A 28 12.64 -12.51 -18.89
C ASN A 28 13.02 -11.68 -17.65
N GLU A 29 14.20 -11.08 -17.65
CA GLU A 29 14.62 -10.19 -16.56
C GLU A 29 13.74 -8.94 -16.44
N ARG A 30 13.36 -8.33 -17.57
CA ARG A 30 12.46 -7.18 -17.58
C ARG A 30 11.07 -7.55 -17.05
N PHE A 31 10.53 -8.70 -17.46
CA PHE A 31 9.26 -9.20 -16.93
C PHE A 31 9.33 -9.49 -15.43
N ALA A 32 10.40 -10.14 -14.99
CA ALA A 32 10.60 -10.46 -13.58
C ALA A 32 10.73 -9.17 -12.71
N ARG A 33 11.41 -8.14 -13.21
CA ARG A 33 11.52 -6.84 -12.53
C ARG A 33 10.16 -6.13 -12.47
N ALA A 34 9.43 -6.11 -13.58
CA ALA A 34 8.10 -5.48 -13.63
C ALA A 34 7.11 -6.16 -12.68
N GLU A 35 7.10 -7.50 -12.63
CA GLU A 35 6.23 -8.24 -11.72
C GLU A 35 6.62 -8.04 -10.26
N ARG A 36 7.92 -7.97 -9.95
CA ARG A 36 8.40 -7.67 -8.59
C ARG A 36 7.95 -6.29 -8.13
N LEU A 37 8.11 -5.25 -8.97
CA LEU A 37 7.64 -3.90 -8.66
C LEU A 37 6.12 -3.85 -8.49
N ARG A 38 5.39 -4.59 -9.31
CA ARG A 38 3.94 -4.72 -9.19
C ARG A 38 3.55 -5.33 -7.84
N GLN A 39 4.22 -6.39 -7.43
CA GLN A 39 3.97 -7.05 -6.14
C GLN A 39 4.32 -6.12 -4.97
N GLU A 40 5.44 -5.41 -5.02
CA GLU A 40 5.84 -4.43 -4.01
C GLU A 40 4.79 -3.32 -3.84
N ARG A 41 4.19 -2.85 -4.94
CA ARG A 41 3.08 -1.88 -4.91
C ARG A 41 1.84 -2.46 -4.24
N ILE A 42 1.43 -3.66 -4.62
CA ILE A 42 0.28 -4.35 -4.00
C ILE A 42 0.48 -4.47 -2.50
N ASP A 43 1.64 -4.95 -2.07
CA ASP A 43 1.95 -5.17 -0.66
C ASP A 43 1.94 -3.85 0.13
N ALA A 44 2.53 -2.79 -0.41
CA ALA A 44 2.55 -1.47 0.22
C ALA A 44 1.15 -0.85 0.33
N TYR A 45 0.34 -0.92 -0.72
CA TYR A 45 -1.03 -0.38 -0.72
C TYR A 45 -1.95 -1.15 0.23
N CYS A 46 -1.84 -2.49 0.26
CA CYS A 46 -2.60 -3.33 1.17
C CYS A 46 -2.19 -3.10 2.63
N ALA A 47 -0.89 -2.96 2.90
CA ALA A 47 -0.39 -2.67 4.25
C ALA A 47 -0.94 -1.33 4.77
N TYR A 48 -0.95 -0.29 3.93
CA TYR A 48 -1.49 1.01 4.33
C TYR A 48 -3.01 0.96 4.56
N ALA A 49 -3.76 0.33 3.67
CA ALA A 49 -5.21 0.17 3.85
C ALA A 49 -5.53 -0.59 5.15
N GLY A 50 -4.78 -1.65 5.47
CA GLY A 50 -4.91 -2.40 6.72
C GLY A 50 -4.61 -1.55 7.95
N ALA A 51 -3.49 -0.83 7.94
CA ALA A 51 -3.09 0.06 9.04
C ALA A 51 -4.09 1.20 9.30
N LEU A 52 -4.71 1.75 8.24
CA LEU A 52 -5.80 2.72 8.36
C LEU A 52 -7.03 2.15 9.05
N LEU A 53 -7.39 0.89 8.74
CA LEU A 53 -8.52 0.21 9.38
C LEU A 53 -8.26 -0.01 10.87
N ASP A 54 -7.05 -0.43 11.24
CA ASP A 54 -6.66 -0.61 12.63
C ASP A 54 -6.65 0.71 13.40
N TYR A 55 -6.04 1.76 12.83
CA TYR A 55 -6.03 3.08 13.45
C TYR A 55 -7.45 3.63 13.62
N ARG A 56 -8.30 3.50 12.60
CA ARG A 56 -9.71 3.88 12.67
C ARG A 56 -10.46 3.11 13.76
N ARG A 57 -10.23 1.81 13.89
CA ARG A 57 -10.86 0.95 14.90
C ARG A 57 -10.54 1.43 16.32
N VAL A 58 -9.28 1.71 16.59
CA VAL A 58 -8.82 2.14 17.91
C VAL A 58 -9.34 3.53 18.25
N LEU A 59 -9.39 4.47 17.29
CA LEU A 59 -9.97 5.80 17.51
C LEU A 59 -11.46 5.73 17.84
N VAL A 60 -12.22 4.92 17.12
CA VAL A 60 -13.65 4.73 17.40
C VAL A 60 -13.85 4.09 18.79
N HIS A 61 -13.05 3.09 19.13
CA HIS A 61 -13.11 2.48 20.45
C HIS A 61 -12.83 3.50 21.56
N ARG A 62 -11.75 4.27 21.43
CA ARG A 62 -11.41 5.32 22.40
C ARG A 62 -12.49 6.38 22.52
N TRP A 63 -13.13 6.77 21.42
CA TRP A 63 -14.21 7.73 21.45
C TRP A 63 -15.37 7.25 22.32
N PHE A 64 -15.80 5.99 22.17
CA PHE A 64 -16.84 5.41 23.02
C PHE A 64 -16.43 5.32 24.50
N VAL A 65 -15.20 4.97 24.79
CA VAL A 65 -14.68 4.95 26.17
C VAL A 65 -14.75 6.32 26.81
N VAL A 66 -14.40 7.37 26.05
CA VAL A 66 -14.36 8.76 26.58
C VAL A 66 -15.76 9.37 26.70
N HIS A 67 -16.68 9.10 25.76
CA HIS A 67 -17.96 9.80 25.67
C HIS A 67 -19.15 9.02 26.24
N GLU A 68 -19.12 7.70 26.19
CA GLU A 68 -20.21 6.83 26.66
C GLU A 68 -19.80 5.89 27.78
N GLY A 69 -18.50 5.85 28.13
CA GLY A 69 -17.97 5.01 29.20
C GLY A 69 -18.67 5.36 30.53
N ASP A 70 -19.19 4.34 31.20
CA ASP A 70 -19.57 4.47 32.61
C ASP A 70 -18.32 4.97 33.37
N ARG A 71 -18.50 5.68 34.51
CA ARG A 71 -17.39 6.32 35.28
C ARG A 71 -16.20 5.40 35.60
N CYS A 72 -16.32 4.10 35.29
CA CYS A 72 -15.27 3.08 35.42
C CYS A 72 -14.43 2.85 34.15
N ALA A 73 -14.83 3.36 32.98
CA ALA A 73 -14.07 3.24 31.74
C ALA A 73 -13.26 4.52 31.51
N GLU A 74 -12.09 4.58 32.11
CA GLU A 74 -11.18 5.72 31.97
C GLU A 74 -10.38 5.62 30.68
N ASP A 75 -10.06 6.79 30.07
CA ASP A 75 -9.07 6.91 29.01
C ASP A 75 -7.67 6.57 29.54
N THR A 76 -7.40 5.29 29.64
CA THR A 76 -6.18 4.76 30.27
C THR A 76 -4.93 5.11 29.48
N PRO A 77 -3.76 5.24 30.15
CA PRO A 77 -2.49 5.39 29.44
C PRO A 77 -2.25 4.30 28.39
N ALA A 78 -2.68 3.06 28.65
CA ALA A 78 -2.56 1.95 27.73
C ALA A 78 -3.39 2.15 26.46
N LEU A 79 -4.62 2.67 26.57
CA LEU A 79 -5.47 2.96 25.42
C LEU A 79 -4.89 4.10 24.58
N ARG A 80 -4.34 5.13 25.22
CA ARG A 80 -3.65 6.22 24.51
C ARG A 80 -2.40 5.72 23.78
N GLU A 81 -1.62 4.87 24.40
CA GLU A 81 -0.45 4.21 23.80
C GLU A 81 -0.86 3.40 22.56
N GLU A 82 -1.95 2.63 22.64
CA GLU A 82 -2.49 1.87 21.51
C GLU A 82 -2.88 2.78 20.34
N VAL A 83 -3.52 3.93 20.61
CA VAL A 83 -3.84 4.93 19.58
C VAL A 83 -2.58 5.46 18.92
N TYR A 84 -1.57 5.86 19.70
CA TYR A 84 -0.30 6.35 19.15
C TYR A 84 0.40 5.30 18.30
N LYS A 85 0.49 4.07 18.79
CA LYS A 85 1.10 2.95 18.06
C LYS A 85 0.42 2.73 16.70
N ASN A 86 -0.91 2.69 16.66
CA ASN A 86 -1.66 2.50 15.41
C ASN A 86 -1.52 3.70 14.47
N ARG A 87 -1.44 4.94 15.00
CA ARG A 87 -1.17 6.13 14.20
C ARG A 87 0.19 6.05 13.51
N TYR A 88 1.25 5.72 14.28
CA TYR A 88 2.60 5.58 13.72
C TYR A 88 2.67 4.46 12.67
N ALA A 89 2.05 3.32 12.93
CA ALA A 89 1.99 2.23 11.96
C ALA A 89 1.27 2.65 10.66
N ALA A 90 0.18 3.41 10.76
CA ALA A 90 -0.52 3.94 9.59
C ALA A 90 0.32 4.97 8.83
N GLN A 91 1.04 5.86 9.52
CA GLN A 91 1.95 6.82 8.88
C GLN A 91 3.13 6.13 8.19
N GLU A 92 3.75 5.15 8.83
CA GLU A 92 4.84 4.37 8.24
C GLU A 92 4.38 3.66 6.96
N ALA A 93 3.22 2.99 7.03
CA ALA A 93 2.65 2.31 5.88
C ALA A 93 2.24 3.29 4.76
N MET A 94 1.75 4.51 5.11
CA MET A 94 1.48 5.58 4.14
C MET A 94 2.75 5.98 3.38
N PHE A 95 3.82 6.28 4.10
CA PHE A 95 5.09 6.67 3.45
C PHE A 95 5.64 5.55 2.56
N ARG A 96 5.54 4.29 2.98
CA ARG A 96 5.92 3.15 2.15
C ARG A 96 5.08 3.07 0.88
N ALA A 97 3.76 3.28 0.96
CA ALA A 97 2.87 3.32 -0.19
C ALA A 97 3.20 4.49 -1.13
N GLN A 98 3.55 5.66 -0.58
CA GLN A 98 3.97 6.83 -1.36
C GLN A 98 5.32 6.62 -2.07
N MET A 99 6.25 5.88 -1.49
CA MET A 99 7.56 5.58 -2.10
C MET A 99 7.48 4.70 -3.35
N VAL A 100 6.41 3.93 -3.52
CA VAL A 100 6.26 2.99 -4.65
C VAL A 100 5.35 3.52 -5.75
N THR A 101 4.87 4.78 -5.65
CA THR A 101 4.00 5.42 -6.66
C THR A 101 4.47 6.83 -7.01
N GLU A 102 4.28 7.21 -8.27
CA GLU A 102 4.45 8.57 -8.76
C GLU A 102 3.08 9.21 -9.08
N ASP A 103 1.98 8.49 -8.88
CA ASP A 103 0.63 8.95 -9.18
C ASP A 103 0.16 9.97 -8.15
N ALA A 104 0.03 11.23 -8.59
CA ALA A 104 -0.38 12.34 -7.75
C ALA A 104 -1.78 12.14 -7.12
N GLU A 105 -2.69 11.42 -7.79
CA GLU A 105 -4.01 11.10 -7.24
C GLU A 105 -3.89 10.17 -6.03
N ILE A 106 -3.01 9.16 -6.11
CA ILE A 106 -2.80 8.22 -5.00
C ILE A 106 -2.09 8.91 -3.83
N LEU A 107 -1.10 9.76 -4.11
CA LEU A 107 -0.40 10.54 -3.08
C LEU A 107 -1.40 11.40 -2.30
N ASP A 108 -2.17 12.22 -2.99
CA ASP A 108 -3.17 13.12 -2.39
C ASP A 108 -4.28 12.34 -1.65
N ARG A 109 -4.77 11.22 -2.21
CA ARG A 109 -5.77 10.39 -1.53
C ARG A 109 -5.23 9.74 -0.27
N SER A 110 -3.95 9.32 -0.26
CA SER A 110 -3.32 8.74 0.92
C SER A 110 -3.28 9.72 2.09
N GLU A 111 -2.91 10.97 1.84
CA GLU A 111 -2.88 12.03 2.86
C GLU A 111 -4.28 12.40 3.34
N ARG A 112 -5.22 12.60 2.41
CA ARG A 112 -6.60 12.95 2.76
C ARG A 112 -7.29 11.88 3.61
N VAL A 113 -7.12 10.61 3.29
CA VAL A 113 -7.74 9.54 4.08
C VAL A 113 -7.12 9.42 5.46
N MET A 114 -5.80 9.62 5.60
CA MET A 114 -5.11 9.65 6.89
C MET A 114 -5.61 10.80 7.76
N ALA A 115 -5.74 11.99 7.20
CA ALA A 115 -6.29 13.16 7.87
C ALA A 115 -7.74 12.90 8.32
N ALA A 116 -8.59 12.41 7.42
CA ALA A 116 -9.98 12.11 7.72
C ALA A 116 -10.15 11.06 8.84
N VAL A 117 -9.30 10.03 8.87
CA VAL A 117 -9.32 9.06 9.97
C VAL A 117 -8.91 9.72 11.30
N THR A 118 -7.95 10.62 11.28
CA THR A 118 -7.52 11.36 12.48
C THR A 118 -8.64 12.24 13.04
N GLU A 119 -9.50 12.81 12.20
CA GLU A 119 -10.65 13.63 12.62
C GLU A 119 -11.67 12.89 13.52
N LEU A 120 -11.72 11.54 13.45
CA LEU A 120 -12.57 10.74 14.34
C LEU A 120 -12.32 11.03 15.82
N HIS A 121 -11.11 11.45 16.17
CA HIS A 121 -10.75 11.79 17.54
C HIS A 121 -11.52 13.03 18.06
N TRP A 122 -11.92 13.92 17.16
CA TRP A 122 -12.51 15.21 17.50
C TRP A 122 -14.04 15.25 17.34
N ALA A 123 -14.69 14.10 17.05
CA ALA A 123 -16.13 14.05 16.92
C ALA A 123 -16.81 14.51 18.23
N PRO A 124 -17.62 15.60 18.20
CA PRO A 124 -18.20 16.17 19.42
C PRO A 124 -19.36 15.33 19.99
N ASP A 125 -20.00 14.53 19.14
CA ASP A 125 -21.16 13.71 19.49
C ASP A 125 -21.27 12.47 18.61
N LEU A 126 -22.25 11.60 18.92
CA LEU A 126 -22.46 10.34 18.22
C LEU A 126 -22.88 10.53 16.75
N GLU A 127 -23.61 11.59 16.43
CA GLU A 127 -24.05 11.88 15.06
C GLU A 127 -22.85 12.26 14.18
N ALA A 128 -22.00 13.16 14.68
CA ALA A 128 -20.75 13.54 14.03
C ALA A 128 -19.82 12.33 13.87
N LEU A 129 -19.67 11.51 14.91
CA LEU A 129 -18.89 10.28 14.84
C LEU A 129 -19.42 9.32 13.76
N THR A 130 -20.74 9.14 13.68
CA THR A 130 -21.36 8.25 12.70
C THR A 130 -21.14 8.74 11.28
N THR A 131 -21.22 10.05 11.06
CA THR A 131 -20.91 10.69 9.79
C THR A 131 -19.45 10.48 9.40
N LEU A 132 -18.52 10.77 10.31
CA LEU A 132 -17.09 10.57 10.10
C LEU A 132 -16.72 9.09 9.89
N ARG A 133 -17.38 8.16 10.57
CA ARG A 133 -17.20 6.71 10.34
C ARG A 133 -17.61 6.29 8.94
N THR A 134 -18.66 6.89 8.40
CA THR A 134 -19.14 6.59 7.05
C THR A 134 -18.21 7.19 6.01
N SER A 135 -17.84 8.46 6.15
CA SER A 135 -16.95 9.16 5.21
C SER A 135 -15.54 8.54 5.18
N THR A 136 -14.97 8.20 6.34
CA THR A 136 -13.65 7.56 6.40
C THR A 136 -13.64 6.16 5.78
N ARG A 137 -14.74 5.38 5.97
CA ARG A 137 -14.89 4.09 5.28
C ARG A 137 -14.93 4.27 3.77
N GLN A 138 -15.63 5.29 3.28
CA GLN A 138 -15.68 5.59 1.85
C GLN A 138 -14.31 6.05 1.35
N GLY A 139 -13.61 6.94 2.06
CA GLY A 139 -12.27 7.39 1.70
C GLY A 139 -11.26 6.23 1.58
N ILE A 140 -11.31 5.25 2.49
CA ILE A 140 -10.47 4.04 2.39
C ILE A 140 -10.82 3.23 1.14
N ARG A 141 -12.10 3.06 0.81
CA ARG A 141 -12.53 2.36 -0.42
C ARG A 141 -12.07 3.07 -1.68
N ASP A 142 -12.17 4.40 -1.69
CA ASP A 142 -11.74 5.22 -2.83
C ASP A 142 -10.22 5.14 -3.04
N TYR A 143 -9.44 5.10 -1.95
CA TYR A 143 -8.01 4.84 -2.00
C TYR A 143 -7.71 3.44 -2.60
N ILE A 144 -8.38 2.40 -2.12
CA ILE A 144 -8.23 1.03 -2.65
C ILE A 144 -8.62 0.98 -4.13
N ALA A 145 -9.70 1.65 -4.53
CA ALA A 145 -10.14 1.68 -5.93
C ALA A 145 -9.11 2.40 -6.83
N ALA A 146 -8.49 3.47 -6.36
CA ALA A 146 -7.44 4.19 -7.09
C ALA A 146 -6.18 3.31 -7.25
N THR A 147 -5.68 2.72 -6.17
CA THR A 147 -4.48 1.86 -6.19
C THR A 147 -4.69 0.59 -7.01
N SER A 148 -5.89 -0.01 -6.99
CA SER A 148 -6.21 -1.20 -7.78
C SER A 148 -6.11 -0.96 -9.29
N ARG A 149 -6.28 0.26 -9.77
CA ARG A 149 -6.11 0.61 -11.20
C ARG A 149 -4.64 0.60 -11.63
N GLN A 150 -3.72 0.92 -10.70
CA GLN A 150 -2.28 0.95 -10.99
C GLN A 150 -1.61 -0.41 -11.00
N VAL A 151 -2.21 -1.41 -10.36
CA VAL A 151 -1.62 -2.75 -10.23
C VAL A 151 -2.23 -3.79 -11.19
N ARG A 152 -3.16 -3.38 -12.04
CA ARG A 152 -3.71 -4.18 -13.14
C ARG A 152 -2.85 -4.03 -14.39
#